data_25743251d1a7f043d022160f6d9accf5
#
_entry.id   25743251d1a7f043d022160f6d9accf5
#
_cell.length_a   1.000
_cell.length_b   1.000
_cell.length_c   1.000
_cell.angle_alpha   90.00
_cell.angle_beta   90.00
_cell.angle_gamma   90.00
#
_symmetry.space_group_name_H-M   'P 1'
#
loop_
_entity.id
_entity.type
_entity.pdbx_description
1 polymer ?
#
loop_
_entity_poly.entity_id
_entity_poly.type
_entity_poly.pdbx_seq_one_letter_code
_entity_poly.pdbx_strand_id
1 'polypeptide(L)'
;MDNEKYDSYVVDIEKNKWTARYGDELCPINRSDFSFTASDGQHKFDFAYITIHGTPGENGILQGYFDLIGIPYSTSDVLIESMTFNKFALNNFLRSFPELHISDSIMVRKGEAMPVEADIINRLGLPCFVKPNAGGSSFGVTKVKTAEALIPAIEKAMHESDEVLIEKIMVGTEITCGAYKQGGEVITFPITEVVTSQEFFDYDAKYNGKVSEITPARIADETAKRVSEMTKHIYKILGCYGLIRIDYILSGEAGNEQINMLEINTTPGMTATSFIPQQIRAAGRKPGDVLSEIIEGKF
;
A
#
# COMPACT_ATOMS: atom_id res chain seq x y z
N MET A 1 -13.28 16.40 0.56
CA MET A 1 -13.14 17.06 -0.75
C MET A 1 -13.68 18.48 -0.66
N ASP A 2 -13.31 19.32 -1.61
CA ASP A 2 -13.82 20.69 -1.69
C ASP A 2 -15.22 20.67 -2.32
N ASN A 3 -16.24 20.92 -1.49
CA ASN A 3 -17.65 20.88 -1.95
C ASN A 3 -18.05 22.09 -2.82
N GLU A 4 -17.18 23.10 -2.97
CA GLU A 4 -17.40 24.19 -3.92
C GLU A 4 -16.94 23.80 -5.33
N LYS A 5 -16.04 22.81 -5.43
CA LYS A 5 -15.50 22.31 -6.71
C LYS A 5 -16.13 20.99 -7.18
N TYR A 6 -16.57 20.14 -6.25
CA TYR A 6 -16.96 18.76 -6.56
C TYR A 6 -18.29 18.38 -5.92
N ASP A 7 -19.18 17.81 -6.70
CA ASP A 7 -20.31 17.04 -6.20
C ASP A 7 -19.82 15.62 -5.87
N SER A 8 -19.72 15.30 -4.58
CA SER A 8 -19.10 14.05 -4.11
C SER A 8 -20.15 13.08 -3.58
N TYR A 9 -20.14 11.87 -4.09
CA TYR A 9 -21.03 10.79 -3.68
C TYR A 9 -20.23 9.60 -3.16
N VAL A 10 -20.69 9.00 -2.07
CA VAL A 10 -20.13 7.74 -1.58
C VAL A 10 -20.78 6.59 -2.33
N VAL A 11 -19.96 5.72 -2.90
CA VAL A 11 -20.41 4.48 -3.54
C VAL A 11 -19.87 3.31 -2.75
N ASP A 12 -20.77 2.54 -2.13
CA ASP A 12 -20.43 1.28 -1.47
C ASP A 12 -20.42 0.15 -2.48
N ILE A 13 -19.31 -0.58 -2.55
CA ILE A 13 -19.11 -1.74 -3.43
C ILE A 13 -19.02 -3.00 -2.58
N GLU A 14 -20.09 -3.80 -2.58
CA GLU A 14 -20.15 -5.07 -1.87
C GLU A 14 -20.45 -6.20 -2.87
N LYS A 15 -19.42 -6.94 -3.27
CA LYS A 15 -19.50 -8.01 -4.30
C LYS A 15 -20.22 -7.50 -5.58
N ASN A 16 -21.42 -7.97 -5.83
CA ASN A 16 -22.25 -7.58 -6.98
C ASN A 16 -23.27 -6.47 -6.67
N LYS A 17 -23.37 -6.03 -5.42
CA LYS A 17 -24.25 -4.95 -4.97
C LYS A 17 -23.44 -3.67 -4.86
N TRP A 18 -23.71 -2.71 -5.74
CA TRP A 18 -23.07 -1.41 -5.77
C TRP A 18 -24.12 -0.33 -5.56
N THR A 19 -23.91 0.55 -4.59
CA THR A 19 -24.94 1.49 -4.13
C THR A 19 -24.34 2.86 -3.88
N ALA A 20 -24.89 3.88 -4.54
CA ALA A 20 -24.58 5.28 -4.26
C ALA A 20 -25.46 5.80 -3.12
N ARG A 21 -24.89 6.67 -2.28
CA ARG A 21 -25.62 7.42 -1.25
C ARG A 21 -25.93 8.81 -1.77
N TYR A 22 -27.24 9.15 -1.87
CA TYR A 22 -27.73 10.45 -2.27
C TYR A 22 -28.68 11.00 -1.20
N GLY A 23 -28.19 11.89 -0.32
CA GLY A 23 -28.90 12.23 0.91
C GLY A 23 -29.20 10.97 1.75
N ASP A 24 -30.48 10.73 2.01
CA ASP A 24 -30.95 9.54 2.71
C ASP A 24 -31.28 8.37 1.75
N GLU A 25 -31.18 8.57 0.44
CA GLU A 25 -31.48 7.54 -0.55
C GLU A 25 -30.28 6.60 -0.77
N LEU A 26 -30.57 5.33 -1.00
CA LEU A 26 -29.60 4.30 -1.42
C LEU A 26 -29.94 3.89 -2.85
N CYS A 27 -29.19 4.42 -3.80
CA CYS A 27 -29.46 4.26 -5.22
C CYS A 27 -28.57 3.17 -5.83
N PRO A 28 -29.11 2.13 -6.46
CA PRO A 28 -28.31 1.13 -7.15
C PRO A 28 -27.50 1.74 -8.29
N ILE A 29 -26.22 1.33 -8.41
CA ILE A 29 -25.36 1.72 -9.52
C ILE A 29 -25.68 0.88 -10.75
N ASN A 30 -25.88 1.55 -11.89
CA ASN A 30 -25.84 0.92 -13.20
C ASN A 30 -24.39 0.59 -13.57
N ARG A 31 -24.03 -0.68 -13.53
CA ARG A 31 -22.63 -1.11 -13.78
C ARG A 31 -22.21 -1.06 -15.24
N SER A 32 -23.12 -0.73 -16.16
CA SER A 32 -22.77 -0.57 -17.58
C SER A 32 -22.06 0.75 -17.85
N ASP A 33 -22.37 1.81 -17.06
CA ASP A 33 -21.86 3.16 -17.23
C ASP A 33 -21.53 3.88 -15.92
N PHE A 34 -21.59 3.16 -14.79
CA PHE A 34 -21.36 3.65 -13.43
C PHE A 34 -22.25 4.85 -13.05
N SER A 35 -23.47 4.92 -13.57
CA SER A 35 -24.47 5.93 -13.21
C SER A 35 -25.43 5.43 -12.13
N PHE A 36 -26.18 6.34 -11.51
CA PHE A 36 -27.32 6.01 -10.66
C PHE A 36 -28.50 6.95 -10.92
N THR A 37 -29.71 6.55 -10.52
CA THR A 37 -30.92 7.38 -10.60
C THR A 37 -31.41 7.64 -9.18
N ALA A 38 -31.57 8.91 -8.82
CA ALA A 38 -32.15 9.39 -7.57
C ALA A 38 -33.49 10.06 -7.82
N SER A 39 -34.11 10.60 -6.78
CA SER A 39 -35.42 11.29 -6.84
C SER A 39 -35.43 12.52 -7.78
N ASP A 40 -34.29 13.16 -7.98
CA ASP A 40 -34.14 14.35 -8.84
C ASP A 40 -33.65 14.05 -10.27
N GLY A 41 -33.29 12.78 -10.57
CA GLY A 41 -32.86 12.37 -11.90
C GLY A 41 -31.68 11.42 -11.95
N GLN A 42 -31.08 11.31 -13.15
CA GLN A 42 -29.90 10.49 -13.37
C GLN A 42 -28.62 11.26 -13.10
N HIS A 43 -27.72 10.65 -12.32
CA HIS A 43 -26.38 11.14 -12.01
C HIS A 43 -25.31 10.28 -12.69
N LYS A 44 -24.27 10.93 -13.21
CA LYS A 44 -23.07 10.30 -13.78
C LYS A 44 -21.84 10.79 -13.04
N PHE A 45 -20.78 10.01 -13.11
CA PHE A 45 -19.51 10.36 -12.48
C PHE A 45 -18.46 10.70 -13.54
N ASP A 46 -17.75 11.79 -13.34
CA ASP A 46 -16.62 12.20 -14.18
C ASP A 46 -15.29 11.60 -13.66
N PHE A 47 -15.27 11.16 -12.40
CA PHE A 47 -14.09 10.67 -11.75
C PHE A 47 -14.42 9.71 -10.60
N ALA A 48 -13.60 8.67 -10.40
CA ALA A 48 -13.70 7.75 -9.28
C ALA A 48 -12.51 7.92 -8.31
N TYR A 49 -12.78 8.38 -7.08
CA TYR A 49 -11.77 8.40 -6.03
C TYR A 49 -11.83 7.08 -5.23
N ILE A 50 -10.86 6.20 -5.46
CA ILE A 50 -10.82 4.85 -4.87
C ILE A 50 -10.20 4.92 -3.48
N THR A 51 -10.92 4.40 -2.47
CA THR A 51 -10.47 4.29 -1.08
C THR A 51 -10.65 2.88 -0.52
N ILE A 52 -10.95 1.91 -1.37
CA ILE A 52 -11.20 0.52 -1.00
C ILE A 52 -9.86 -0.18 -0.80
N HIS A 53 -9.60 -0.61 0.44
CA HIS A 53 -8.44 -1.44 0.75
C HIS A 53 -8.65 -2.89 0.32
N GLY A 54 -7.58 -3.55 -0.10
CA GLY A 54 -7.64 -4.93 -0.60
C GLY A 54 -8.41 -5.05 -1.90
N THR A 55 -9.00 -6.23 -2.12
CA THR A 55 -9.81 -6.52 -3.30
C THR A 55 -11.21 -5.90 -3.16
N PRO A 56 -11.72 -5.18 -4.20
CA PRO A 56 -11.17 -4.99 -5.55
C PRO A 56 -10.37 -3.69 -5.76
N GLY A 57 -10.06 -2.92 -4.73
CA GLY A 57 -9.52 -1.56 -4.84
C GLY A 57 -8.01 -1.49 -5.09
N GLU A 58 -7.24 -2.46 -4.58
CA GLU A 58 -5.77 -2.45 -4.62
C GLU A 58 -5.16 -3.49 -5.57
N ASN A 59 -5.97 -4.29 -6.26
CA ASN A 59 -5.48 -5.40 -7.09
C ASN A 59 -5.74 -5.27 -8.59
N GLY A 60 -6.09 -4.07 -9.05
CA GLY A 60 -6.33 -3.77 -10.46
C GLY A 60 -7.73 -4.11 -10.98
N ILE A 61 -8.55 -4.83 -10.22
CA ILE A 61 -9.90 -5.25 -10.67
C ILE A 61 -10.81 -4.05 -10.90
N LEU A 62 -10.85 -3.12 -9.93
CA LEU A 62 -11.71 -1.95 -10.04
C LEU A 62 -11.17 -0.95 -11.06
N GLN A 63 -9.85 -0.81 -11.15
CA GLN A 63 -9.19 -0.01 -12.16
C GLN A 63 -9.52 -0.51 -13.58
N GLY A 64 -9.46 -1.82 -13.82
CA GLY A 64 -9.83 -2.42 -15.10
C GLY A 64 -11.31 -2.22 -15.45
N TYR A 65 -12.19 -2.21 -14.47
CA TYR A 65 -13.60 -1.86 -14.70
C TYR A 65 -13.75 -0.40 -15.15
N PHE A 66 -13.07 0.54 -14.48
CA PHE A 66 -13.13 1.95 -14.85
C PHE A 66 -12.46 2.24 -16.19
N ASP A 67 -11.37 1.54 -16.53
CA ASP A 67 -10.76 1.62 -17.87
C ASP A 67 -11.74 1.20 -18.97
N LEU A 68 -12.50 0.10 -18.76
CA LEU A 68 -13.49 -0.38 -19.74
C LEU A 68 -14.63 0.60 -20.01
N ILE A 69 -15.03 1.36 -19.01
CA ILE A 69 -16.14 2.34 -19.15
C ILE A 69 -15.64 3.79 -19.32
N GLY A 70 -14.33 4.00 -19.35
CA GLY A 70 -13.71 5.30 -19.63
C GLY A 70 -13.84 6.34 -18.52
N ILE A 71 -13.98 5.92 -17.25
CA ILE A 71 -13.99 6.84 -16.10
C ILE A 71 -12.58 6.93 -15.49
N PRO A 72 -11.94 8.11 -15.46
CA PRO A 72 -10.65 8.30 -14.80
C PRO A 72 -10.76 8.08 -13.28
N TYR A 73 -9.66 7.63 -12.67
CA TYR A 73 -9.64 7.29 -11.25
C TYR A 73 -8.34 7.75 -10.55
N SER A 74 -8.36 7.72 -9.21
CA SER A 74 -7.34 8.34 -8.35
C SER A 74 -6.09 7.50 -8.09
N THR A 75 -6.05 6.25 -8.53
CA THR A 75 -4.93 5.32 -8.27
C THR A 75 -4.07 5.10 -9.51
N SER A 76 -3.03 4.31 -9.39
CA SER A 76 -2.26 3.78 -10.51
C SER A 76 -3.11 2.87 -11.40
N ASP A 77 -2.57 2.47 -12.55
CA ASP A 77 -3.28 1.61 -13.50
C ASP A 77 -3.38 0.14 -13.03
N VAL A 78 -4.07 -0.67 -13.82
CA VAL A 78 -4.29 -2.10 -13.55
C VAL A 78 -3.00 -2.86 -13.26
N LEU A 79 -1.95 -2.61 -14.07
CA LEU A 79 -0.69 -3.34 -13.95
C LEU A 79 0.01 -3.01 -12.63
N ILE A 80 0.08 -1.74 -12.28
CA ILE A 80 0.80 -1.28 -11.09
C ILE A 80 0.06 -1.68 -9.82
N GLU A 81 -1.27 -1.52 -9.78
CA GLU A 81 -2.08 -1.97 -8.64
C GLU A 81 -1.94 -3.49 -8.43
N SER A 82 -2.05 -4.29 -9.49
CA SER A 82 -1.89 -5.74 -9.41
C SER A 82 -0.48 -6.15 -8.97
N MET A 83 0.55 -5.46 -9.48
CA MET A 83 1.94 -5.75 -9.15
C MET A 83 2.27 -5.38 -7.69
N THR A 84 1.85 -4.21 -7.22
CA THR A 84 2.14 -3.75 -5.85
C THR A 84 1.39 -4.56 -4.80
N PHE A 85 0.20 -5.06 -5.14
CA PHE A 85 -0.58 -5.95 -4.28
C PHE A 85 0.04 -7.35 -4.14
N ASN A 86 0.77 -7.81 -5.18
CA ASN A 86 1.50 -9.08 -5.18
C ASN A 86 2.96 -8.84 -4.78
N LYS A 87 3.29 -9.11 -3.50
CA LYS A 87 4.62 -8.83 -2.91
C LYS A 87 5.77 -9.50 -3.67
N PHE A 88 5.57 -10.73 -4.12
CA PHE A 88 6.61 -11.46 -4.86
C PHE A 88 6.85 -10.86 -6.25
N ALA A 89 5.80 -10.48 -6.96
CA ALA A 89 5.92 -9.83 -8.27
C ALA A 89 6.63 -8.48 -8.13
N LEU A 90 6.20 -7.64 -7.19
CA LEU A 90 6.82 -6.35 -6.91
C LEU A 90 8.31 -6.50 -6.55
N ASN A 91 8.63 -7.39 -5.62
CA ASN A 91 10.01 -7.61 -5.16
C ASN A 91 10.92 -8.07 -6.32
N ASN A 92 10.43 -8.99 -7.17
CA ASN A 92 11.22 -9.45 -8.34
C ASN A 92 11.38 -8.36 -9.39
N PHE A 93 10.36 -7.56 -9.65
CA PHE A 93 10.46 -6.41 -10.55
C PHE A 93 11.51 -5.42 -10.05
N LEU A 94 11.42 -5.01 -8.78
CA LEU A 94 12.32 -4.02 -8.20
C LEU A 94 13.77 -4.52 -8.02
N ARG A 95 14.00 -5.82 -7.88
CA ARG A 95 15.36 -6.39 -7.84
C ARG A 95 16.14 -6.21 -9.16
N SER A 96 15.47 -5.89 -10.27
CA SER A 96 16.16 -5.54 -11.52
C SER A 96 16.87 -4.18 -11.46
N PHE A 97 16.63 -3.38 -10.43
CA PHE A 97 17.24 -2.08 -10.19
C PHE A 97 18.27 -2.21 -9.05
N PRO A 98 19.58 -2.27 -9.34
CA PRO A 98 20.61 -2.63 -8.37
C PRO A 98 20.80 -1.61 -7.24
N GLU A 99 20.32 -0.39 -7.42
CA GLU A 99 20.30 0.66 -6.38
C GLU A 99 19.21 0.46 -5.31
N LEU A 100 18.25 -0.45 -5.55
CA LEU A 100 17.18 -0.77 -4.61
C LEU A 100 17.54 -2.00 -3.79
N HIS A 101 17.43 -1.88 -2.48
CA HIS A 101 17.66 -3.00 -1.57
C HIS A 101 16.32 -3.66 -1.21
N ILE A 102 16.09 -4.84 -1.78
CA ILE A 102 14.89 -5.66 -1.62
C ILE A 102 15.25 -6.95 -0.90
N SER A 103 14.48 -7.32 0.11
CA SER A 103 14.71 -8.56 0.85
C SER A 103 14.71 -9.79 -0.06
N ASP A 104 15.61 -10.75 0.20
CA ASP A 104 15.54 -12.05 -0.46
C ASP A 104 14.30 -12.82 0.01
N SER A 105 13.69 -13.58 -0.89
CA SER A 105 12.43 -14.24 -0.63
C SER A 105 12.26 -15.53 -1.43
N ILE A 106 11.45 -16.44 -0.88
CA ILE A 106 11.03 -17.69 -1.50
C ILE A 106 9.49 -17.69 -1.51
N MET A 107 8.90 -18.04 -2.66
CA MET A 107 7.45 -18.23 -2.76
C MET A 107 7.11 -19.71 -2.71
N VAL A 108 6.06 -20.04 -1.95
CA VAL A 108 5.48 -21.38 -1.85
C VAL A 108 4.02 -21.29 -2.28
N ARG A 109 3.60 -22.21 -3.14
CA ARG A 109 2.22 -22.28 -3.64
C ARG A 109 1.49 -23.49 -3.08
N LYS A 110 0.24 -23.31 -2.77
CA LYS A 110 -0.65 -24.38 -2.35
C LYS A 110 -0.80 -25.42 -3.45
N GLY A 111 -0.63 -26.69 -3.09
CA GLY A 111 -0.69 -27.80 -4.04
C GLY A 111 0.64 -28.12 -4.75
N GLU A 112 1.68 -27.29 -4.59
CA GLU A 112 3.04 -27.63 -5.00
C GLU A 112 3.79 -28.39 -3.91
N ALA A 113 4.91 -29.03 -4.28
CA ALA A 113 5.77 -29.70 -3.29
C ALA A 113 6.34 -28.66 -2.30
N MET A 114 6.23 -28.95 -1.02
CA MET A 114 6.79 -28.08 0.02
C MET A 114 8.33 -28.05 -0.12
N PRO A 115 8.96 -26.87 -0.17
CA PRO A 115 10.41 -26.76 -0.18
C PRO A 115 11.03 -27.41 1.06
N VAL A 116 12.24 -27.90 0.93
CA VAL A 116 12.98 -28.47 2.08
C VAL A 116 13.31 -27.36 3.07
N GLU A 117 12.96 -27.53 4.33
CA GLU A 117 13.17 -26.53 5.39
C GLU A 117 14.63 -26.05 5.45
N ALA A 118 15.60 -27.00 5.34
CA ALA A 118 17.02 -26.67 5.38
C ALA A 118 17.42 -25.73 4.23
N ASP A 119 16.85 -25.88 3.05
CA ASP A 119 17.15 -25.01 1.89
C ASP A 119 16.62 -23.59 2.11
N ILE A 120 15.42 -23.46 2.69
CA ILE A 120 14.86 -22.18 3.06
C ILE A 120 15.75 -21.48 4.09
N ILE A 121 16.11 -22.20 5.15
CA ILE A 121 16.93 -21.65 6.25
C ILE A 121 18.34 -21.29 5.76
N ASN A 122 18.95 -22.13 4.92
CA ASN A 122 20.27 -21.85 4.37
C ASN A 122 20.27 -20.57 3.51
N ARG A 123 19.17 -20.31 2.78
CA ARG A 123 19.06 -19.14 1.90
C ARG A 123 18.67 -17.86 2.66
N LEU A 124 17.65 -17.93 3.50
CA LEU A 124 17.05 -16.73 4.12
C LEU A 124 17.56 -16.49 5.55
N GLY A 125 18.03 -17.53 6.24
CA GLY A 125 18.38 -17.48 7.66
C GLY A 125 17.17 -17.50 8.58
N LEU A 126 17.45 -17.54 9.89
CA LEU A 126 16.45 -17.32 10.95
C LEU A 126 16.90 -16.16 11.84
N PRO A 127 15.97 -15.34 12.34
CA PRO A 127 14.54 -15.37 12.06
C PRO A 127 14.20 -14.93 10.63
N CYS A 128 13.07 -15.42 10.09
CA CYS A 128 12.48 -14.99 8.83
C CYS A 128 10.99 -14.65 9.01
N PHE A 129 10.40 -13.98 8.03
CA PHE A 129 8.96 -13.74 8.00
C PHE A 129 8.27 -14.68 7.01
N VAL A 130 7.14 -15.24 7.43
CA VAL A 130 6.21 -15.98 6.58
C VAL A 130 4.92 -15.17 6.50
N LYS A 131 4.46 -14.86 5.30
CA LYS A 131 3.28 -14.01 5.06
C LYS A 131 2.52 -14.39 3.79
N PRO A 132 1.20 -14.13 3.71
CA PRO A 132 0.47 -14.20 2.45
C PRO A 132 1.12 -13.32 1.39
N ASN A 133 1.22 -13.81 0.15
CA ASN A 133 1.82 -13.05 -0.95
C ASN A 133 0.96 -11.85 -1.35
N ALA A 134 -0.36 -12.02 -1.40
CA ALA A 134 -1.33 -10.97 -1.63
C ALA A 134 -2.13 -10.70 -0.34
N GLY A 135 -2.37 -9.43 -0.05
CA GLY A 135 -3.12 -9.02 1.14
C GLY A 135 -2.42 -7.92 1.92
N GLY A 136 -3.14 -7.37 2.90
CA GLY A 136 -2.72 -6.24 3.72
C GLY A 136 -2.90 -6.48 5.23
N SER A 137 -2.70 -5.43 6.02
CA SER A 137 -2.97 -5.38 7.47
C SER A 137 -2.25 -6.44 8.31
N SER A 138 -1.16 -7.03 7.82
CA SER A 138 -0.36 -8.06 8.52
C SER A 138 -1.14 -9.34 8.90
N PHE A 139 -2.30 -9.61 8.29
CA PHE A 139 -3.02 -10.88 8.48
C PHE A 139 -2.17 -12.05 7.99
N GLY A 140 -2.14 -13.14 8.78
CA GLY A 140 -1.38 -14.34 8.44
C GLY A 140 0.15 -14.20 8.51
N VAL A 141 0.69 -13.05 8.92
CA VAL A 141 2.14 -12.84 9.07
C VAL A 141 2.63 -13.54 10.33
N THR A 142 3.76 -14.25 10.20
CA THR A 142 4.43 -14.92 11.32
C THR A 142 5.93 -14.70 11.26
N LYS A 143 6.54 -14.24 12.35
CA LYS A 143 8.00 -14.21 12.55
C LYS A 143 8.46 -15.57 13.04
N VAL A 144 9.14 -16.30 12.17
CA VAL A 144 9.65 -17.65 12.44
C VAL A 144 11.05 -17.55 13.02
N LYS A 145 11.24 -18.06 14.23
CA LYS A 145 12.51 -18.02 14.96
C LYS A 145 13.26 -19.35 14.98
N THR A 146 12.57 -20.46 14.75
CA THR A 146 13.14 -21.83 14.78
C THR A 146 12.70 -22.63 13.55
N ALA A 147 13.45 -23.67 13.20
CA ALA A 147 13.14 -24.51 12.04
C ALA A 147 11.76 -25.18 12.18
N GLU A 148 11.46 -25.71 13.35
CA GLU A 148 10.21 -26.43 13.63
C GLU A 148 8.95 -25.56 13.46
N ALA A 149 9.09 -24.23 13.58
CA ALA A 149 7.98 -23.30 13.43
C ALA A 149 7.71 -22.91 11.96
N LEU A 150 8.60 -23.29 11.02
CA LEU A 150 8.55 -22.83 9.63
C LEU A 150 7.33 -23.40 8.89
N ILE A 151 7.16 -24.73 8.87
CA ILE A 151 6.04 -25.37 8.17
C ILE A 151 4.69 -24.97 8.77
N PRO A 152 4.48 -24.99 10.11
CA PRO A 152 3.23 -24.47 10.70
C PRO A 152 2.92 -23.01 10.32
N ALA A 153 3.94 -22.15 10.19
CA ALA A 153 3.73 -20.78 9.77
C ALA A 153 3.30 -20.67 8.29
N ILE A 154 3.88 -21.50 7.40
CA ILE A 154 3.49 -21.58 6.00
C ILE A 154 2.03 -22.05 5.87
N GLU A 155 1.68 -23.14 6.57
CA GLU A 155 0.32 -23.66 6.58
C GLU A 155 -0.68 -22.62 7.07
N LYS A 156 -0.36 -21.91 8.16
CA LYS A 156 -1.19 -20.80 8.66
C LYS A 156 -1.39 -19.71 7.61
N ALA A 157 -0.33 -19.28 6.93
CA ALA A 157 -0.44 -18.25 5.89
C ALA A 157 -1.24 -18.74 4.66
N MET A 158 -1.21 -20.05 4.38
CA MET A 158 -2.01 -20.69 3.31
C MET A 158 -3.53 -20.71 3.58
N HIS A 159 -3.98 -20.40 4.79
CA HIS A 159 -5.40 -20.17 5.05
C HIS A 159 -5.88 -18.82 4.50
N GLU A 160 -4.97 -17.85 4.36
CA GLU A 160 -5.29 -16.49 3.88
C GLU A 160 -5.01 -16.31 2.38
N SER A 161 -4.06 -17.07 1.80
CA SER A 161 -3.66 -16.95 0.40
C SER A 161 -3.11 -18.27 -0.12
N ASP A 162 -3.42 -18.62 -1.36
CA ASP A 162 -2.84 -19.80 -2.03
C ASP A 162 -1.33 -19.63 -2.38
N GLU A 163 -0.81 -18.42 -2.22
CA GLU A 163 0.62 -18.09 -2.37
C GLU A 163 1.16 -17.52 -1.06
N VAL A 164 2.26 -18.06 -0.57
CA VAL A 164 2.94 -17.65 0.67
C VAL A 164 4.34 -17.21 0.37
N LEU A 165 4.72 -16.05 0.88
CA LEU A 165 6.06 -15.50 0.78
C LEU A 165 6.83 -15.72 2.07
N ILE A 166 8.04 -16.27 1.95
CA ILE A 166 9.00 -16.39 3.04
C ILE A 166 10.10 -15.37 2.76
N GLU A 167 10.33 -14.43 3.68
CA GLU A 167 11.30 -13.34 3.49
C GLU A 167 12.37 -13.34 4.56
N LYS A 168 13.58 -13.02 4.11
CA LYS A 168 14.68 -12.72 5.03
C LYS A 168 14.34 -11.47 5.85
N ILE A 169 14.58 -11.51 7.15
CA ILE A 169 14.31 -10.36 8.03
C ILE A 169 15.22 -9.18 7.68
N MET A 170 14.65 -8.00 7.65
CA MET A 170 15.38 -6.74 7.69
C MET A 170 15.33 -6.20 9.12
N VAL A 171 16.48 -5.78 9.64
CA VAL A 171 16.60 -5.27 11.02
C VAL A 171 16.99 -3.80 10.96
N GLY A 172 16.26 -2.97 11.68
CA GLY A 172 16.49 -1.53 11.70
C GLY A 172 15.29 -0.73 12.16
N THR A 173 15.31 0.56 11.85
CA THR A 173 14.21 1.49 12.14
C THR A 173 13.20 1.46 11.00
N GLU A 174 11.94 1.20 11.31
CA GLU A 174 10.85 1.26 10.33
C GLU A 174 10.42 2.71 10.13
N ILE A 175 10.36 3.12 8.87
CA ILE A 175 9.90 4.43 8.44
C ILE A 175 8.95 4.31 7.26
N THR A 176 8.12 5.33 7.07
CA THR A 176 7.21 5.38 5.91
C THR A 176 7.22 6.77 5.27
N CYS A 177 7.20 6.78 3.93
CA CYS A 177 7.20 7.99 3.12
C CYS A 177 6.05 7.97 2.12
N GLY A 178 5.17 8.96 2.21
CA GLY A 178 4.10 9.17 1.25
C GLY A 178 4.57 10.00 0.06
N ALA A 179 3.99 9.74 -1.11
CA ALA A 179 4.25 10.49 -2.33
C ALA A 179 3.03 10.56 -3.23
N TYR A 180 3.00 11.56 -4.11
CA TYR A 180 2.05 11.70 -5.21
C TYR A 180 2.66 12.54 -6.33
N LYS A 181 1.99 12.61 -7.48
CA LYS A 181 2.46 13.41 -8.63
C LYS A 181 1.61 14.67 -8.78
N GLN A 182 2.29 15.82 -8.93
CA GLN A 182 1.68 17.12 -9.19
C GLN A 182 2.41 17.81 -10.33
N GLY A 183 1.70 18.26 -11.36
CA GLY A 183 2.31 19.05 -12.45
C GLY A 183 3.50 18.36 -13.15
N GLY A 184 3.51 17.03 -13.19
CA GLY A 184 4.62 16.25 -13.75
C GLY A 184 5.72 15.85 -12.75
N GLU A 185 5.80 16.51 -11.60
CA GLU A 185 6.79 16.27 -10.56
C GLU A 185 6.27 15.33 -9.46
N VAL A 186 7.15 14.49 -8.92
CA VAL A 186 6.84 13.64 -7.77
C VAL A 186 7.14 14.40 -6.49
N ILE A 187 6.11 14.63 -5.69
CA ILE A 187 6.17 15.28 -4.38
C ILE A 187 6.17 14.21 -3.30
N THR A 188 7.12 14.29 -2.36
CA THR A 188 7.16 13.45 -1.16
C THR A 188 6.75 14.26 0.06
N PHE A 189 6.15 13.59 1.03
CA PHE A 189 5.79 14.18 2.32
C PHE A 189 6.89 13.96 3.38
N PRO A 190 6.84 14.69 4.52
CA PRO A 190 7.67 14.40 5.67
C PRO A 190 7.52 12.93 6.09
N ILE A 191 8.66 12.29 6.34
CA ILE A 191 8.75 10.88 6.69
C ILE A 191 8.18 10.66 8.09
N THR A 192 7.50 9.53 8.31
CA THR A 192 7.06 9.09 9.63
C THR A 192 7.92 7.92 10.11
N GLU A 193 8.40 7.99 11.34
CA GLU A 193 9.02 6.87 12.06
C GLU A 193 7.93 6.06 12.76
N VAL A 194 8.01 4.74 12.61
CA VAL A 194 7.10 3.79 13.26
C VAL A 194 7.82 3.16 14.44
N VAL A 195 7.42 3.53 15.65
CA VAL A 195 8.02 3.03 16.89
C VAL A 195 7.09 2.01 17.52
N THR A 196 7.52 0.77 17.59
CA THR A 196 6.78 -0.30 18.26
C THR A 196 7.53 -0.77 19.50
N SER A 197 6.78 -1.03 20.59
CA SER A 197 7.32 -1.70 21.78
C SER A 197 7.38 -3.22 21.60
N GLN A 198 6.87 -3.75 20.49
CA GLN A 198 6.86 -5.16 20.14
C GLN A 198 8.01 -5.50 19.19
N GLU A 199 8.29 -6.80 19.01
CA GLU A 199 9.37 -7.27 18.14
C GLU A 199 9.14 -6.95 16.65
N PHE A 200 7.92 -6.64 16.23
CA PHE A 200 7.57 -6.16 14.88
C PHE A 200 6.16 -5.52 14.86
N PHE A 201 5.88 -4.80 13.79
CA PHE A 201 4.63 -4.09 13.57
C PHE A 201 3.55 -5.03 13.03
N ASP A 202 2.95 -5.85 13.92
CA ASP A 202 1.87 -6.77 13.58
C ASP A 202 0.48 -6.11 13.62
N TYR A 203 -0.55 -6.91 13.35
CA TYR A 203 -1.94 -6.46 13.39
C TYR A 203 -2.33 -5.89 14.76
N ASP A 204 -1.94 -6.55 15.85
CA ASP A 204 -2.24 -6.10 17.21
C ASP A 204 -1.52 -4.79 17.54
N ALA A 205 -0.30 -4.61 17.06
CA ALA A 205 0.44 -3.36 17.20
C ALA A 205 -0.27 -2.23 16.43
N LYS A 206 -0.75 -2.49 15.22
CA LYS A 206 -1.45 -1.49 14.36
C LYS A 206 -2.73 -0.95 14.96
N TYR A 207 -3.53 -1.79 15.63
CA TYR A 207 -4.90 -1.43 16.03
C TYR A 207 -5.11 -1.29 17.54
N ASN A 208 -4.20 -1.79 18.38
CA ASN A 208 -4.33 -1.79 19.83
C ASN A 208 -3.46 -0.74 20.56
N GLY A 209 -3.00 0.32 19.84
CA GLY A 209 -2.34 1.49 20.45
C GLY A 209 -0.95 1.24 21.03
N LYS A 210 -0.26 0.17 20.58
CA LYS A 210 1.12 -0.16 21.02
C LYS A 210 2.20 0.44 20.11
N VAL A 211 1.80 1.29 19.18
CA VAL A 211 2.68 1.95 18.19
C VAL A 211 2.61 3.44 18.39
N SER A 212 3.77 4.07 18.35
CA SER A 212 3.92 5.53 18.29
C SER A 212 4.40 5.92 16.89
N GLU A 213 3.68 6.82 16.26
CA GLU A 213 3.98 7.37 14.95
C GLU A 213 4.56 8.77 15.13
N ILE A 214 5.78 9.00 14.68
CA ILE A 214 6.50 10.28 14.85
C ILE A 214 6.74 10.91 13.50
N THR A 215 6.07 12.04 13.24
CA THR A 215 6.20 12.82 12.01
C THR A 215 6.57 14.28 12.31
N PRO A 216 7.69 14.81 11.82
CA PRO A 216 8.75 14.15 11.06
C PRO A 216 9.52 13.09 11.86
N ALA A 217 10.04 12.08 11.14
CA ALA A 217 10.87 11.02 11.72
C ALA A 217 12.14 11.55 12.38
N ARG A 218 12.61 10.89 13.43
CA ARG A 218 13.86 11.24 14.16
C ARG A 218 15.08 10.62 13.47
N ILE A 219 15.32 11.00 12.23
CA ILE A 219 16.45 10.56 11.40
C ILE A 219 17.27 11.77 10.95
N ALA A 220 18.51 11.55 10.52
CA ALA A 220 19.37 12.62 9.99
C ALA A 220 18.76 13.23 8.71
N ASP A 221 18.93 14.54 8.51
CA ASP A 221 18.41 15.25 7.34
C ASP A 221 18.91 14.63 6.02
N GLU A 222 20.17 14.19 5.97
CA GLU A 222 20.73 13.52 4.79
C GLU A 222 20.05 12.19 4.52
N THR A 223 19.73 11.40 5.56
CA THR A 223 18.95 10.16 5.43
C THR A 223 17.55 10.45 4.94
N ALA A 224 16.89 11.48 5.50
CA ALA A 224 15.55 11.90 5.05
C ALA A 224 15.54 12.28 3.57
N LYS A 225 16.55 13.01 3.11
CA LYS A 225 16.73 13.37 1.70
C LYS A 225 16.91 12.14 0.81
N ARG A 226 17.78 11.20 1.21
CA ARG A 226 18.00 9.93 0.47
C ARG A 226 16.73 9.10 0.36
N VAL A 227 15.93 8.98 1.44
CA VAL A 227 14.63 8.30 1.44
C VAL A 227 13.65 8.99 0.49
N SER A 228 13.58 10.33 0.54
CA SER A 228 12.73 11.11 -0.37
C SER A 228 13.10 10.86 -1.84
N GLU A 229 14.39 10.94 -2.19
CA GLU A 229 14.83 10.69 -3.58
C GLU A 229 14.59 9.23 -4.02
N MET A 230 14.79 8.27 -3.14
CA MET A 230 14.47 6.86 -3.42
C MET A 230 12.97 6.66 -3.63
N THR A 231 12.13 7.29 -2.81
CA THR A 231 10.66 7.26 -2.97
C THR A 231 10.24 7.83 -4.32
N LYS A 232 10.80 8.98 -4.74
CA LYS A 232 10.55 9.57 -6.05
C LYS A 232 11.02 8.66 -7.19
N HIS A 233 12.15 8.00 -7.01
CA HIS A 233 12.72 7.07 -8.00
C HIS A 233 11.82 5.85 -8.18
N ILE A 234 11.41 5.19 -7.09
CA ILE A 234 10.48 4.05 -7.12
C ILE A 234 9.14 4.45 -7.74
N TYR A 235 8.60 5.61 -7.37
CA TYR A 235 7.37 6.14 -7.95
C TYR A 235 7.46 6.25 -9.49
N LYS A 236 8.60 6.75 -10.00
CA LYS A 236 8.87 6.90 -11.45
C LYS A 236 9.09 5.57 -12.14
N ILE A 237 9.88 4.66 -11.55
CA ILE A 237 10.14 3.31 -12.10
C ILE A 237 8.84 2.54 -12.32
N LEU A 238 7.94 2.59 -11.33
CA LEU A 238 6.65 1.92 -11.41
C LEU A 238 5.65 2.65 -12.31
N GLY A 239 5.87 3.94 -12.59
CA GLY A 239 4.86 4.74 -13.30
C GLY A 239 3.62 5.01 -12.47
N CYS A 240 3.77 5.15 -11.15
CA CYS A 240 2.66 5.35 -10.24
C CYS A 240 1.84 6.61 -10.55
N TYR A 241 0.58 6.57 -10.14
CA TYR A 241 -0.32 7.73 -10.09
C TYR A 241 -1.05 7.77 -8.74
N GLY A 242 -1.52 8.98 -8.36
CA GLY A 242 -2.22 9.20 -7.10
C GLY A 242 -1.30 9.11 -5.88
N LEU A 243 -1.92 8.93 -4.73
CA LEU A 243 -1.21 8.79 -3.47
C LEU A 243 -0.67 7.38 -3.31
N ILE A 244 0.63 7.27 -2.99
CA ILE A 244 1.23 6.01 -2.56
C ILE A 244 1.93 6.22 -1.23
N ARG A 245 2.17 5.12 -0.51
CA ARG A 245 3.03 5.08 0.67
C ARG A 245 4.04 3.94 0.51
N ILE A 246 5.32 4.26 0.70
CA ILE A 246 6.38 3.27 0.68
C ILE A 246 6.93 3.12 2.10
N ASP A 247 6.97 1.89 2.57
CA ASP A 247 7.48 1.54 3.88
C ASP A 247 8.91 1.00 3.72
N TYR A 248 9.82 1.41 4.60
CA TYR A 248 11.25 1.10 4.57
C TYR A 248 11.77 0.65 5.92
N ILE A 249 12.86 -0.12 5.89
CA ILE A 249 13.70 -0.40 7.06
C ILE A 249 15.06 0.27 6.87
N LEU A 250 15.42 1.17 7.76
CA LEU A 250 16.75 1.77 7.83
C LEU A 250 17.68 0.88 8.65
N SER A 251 18.70 0.31 8.03
CA SER A 251 19.66 -0.58 8.67
C SER A 251 21.06 0.03 8.71
N GLY A 252 21.82 -0.21 9.77
CA GLY A 252 23.21 0.28 9.91
C GLY A 252 23.34 1.49 10.81
N GLU A 253 24.42 2.25 10.63
CA GLU A 253 24.79 3.39 11.49
C GLU A 253 24.04 4.66 11.07
N ALA A 254 23.64 5.46 12.07
CA ALA A 254 22.97 6.73 11.86
C ALA A 254 23.75 7.67 10.92
N GLY A 255 23.07 8.20 9.90
CA GLY A 255 23.64 9.06 8.88
C GLY A 255 24.22 8.30 7.66
N ASN A 256 24.41 6.98 7.76
CA ASN A 256 24.88 6.13 6.65
C ASN A 256 24.08 4.84 6.54
N GLU A 257 22.79 4.92 6.87
CA GLU A 257 21.91 3.76 6.85
C GLU A 257 21.70 3.23 5.42
N GLN A 258 21.58 1.92 5.29
CA GLN A 258 21.03 1.28 4.13
C GLN A 258 19.49 1.42 4.15
N ILE A 259 18.92 1.89 3.07
CA ILE A 259 17.48 2.05 2.90
C ILE A 259 16.96 0.79 2.23
N ASN A 260 16.22 -0.04 2.98
CA ASN A 260 15.65 -1.29 2.46
C ASN A 260 14.15 -1.07 2.24
N MET A 261 13.66 -1.30 1.02
CA MET A 261 12.24 -1.21 0.69
C MET A 261 11.50 -2.43 1.28
N LEU A 262 10.44 -2.19 2.03
CA LEU A 262 9.64 -3.21 2.69
C LEU A 262 8.36 -3.53 1.91
N GLU A 263 7.53 -2.53 1.67
CA GLU A 263 6.29 -2.66 0.89
C GLU A 263 5.85 -1.32 0.29
N ILE A 264 4.96 -1.39 -0.71
CA ILE A 264 4.33 -0.24 -1.34
C ILE A 264 2.81 -0.38 -1.23
N ASN A 265 2.16 0.68 -0.75
CA ASN A 265 0.70 0.79 -0.65
C ASN A 265 0.21 1.85 -1.63
N THR A 266 -0.52 1.46 -2.66
CA THR A 266 -1.00 2.34 -3.73
C THR A 266 -2.40 2.91 -3.46
N THR A 267 -3.10 2.39 -2.45
CA THR A 267 -4.35 2.97 -1.93
C THR A 267 -4.23 3.13 -0.41
N PRO A 268 -3.35 4.05 0.06
CA PRO A 268 -3.06 4.17 1.49
C PRO A 268 -4.25 4.72 2.26
N GLY A 269 -4.33 4.39 3.56
CA GLY A 269 -5.38 4.87 4.46
C GLY A 269 -5.47 6.39 4.51
N MET A 270 -6.70 6.91 4.48
CA MET A 270 -7.02 8.34 4.44
C MET A 270 -7.86 8.81 5.63
N THR A 271 -7.96 8.02 6.71
CA THR A 271 -8.58 8.49 7.96
C THR A 271 -7.71 9.57 8.63
N ALA A 272 -8.30 10.35 9.53
CA ALA A 272 -7.58 11.46 10.17
C ALA A 272 -6.28 11.03 10.89
N THR A 273 -6.21 9.78 11.33
CA THR A 273 -5.07 9.17 12.03
C THR A 273 -4.18 8.32 11.15
N SER A 274 -4.48 8.17 9.85
CA SER A 274 -3.62 7.45 8.91
C SER A 274 -2.34 8.22 8.60
N PHE A 275 -1.27 7.52 8.19
CA PHE A 275 0.05 8.12 7.90
C PHE A 275 -0.03 9.26 6.87
N ILE A 276 -0.68 9.05 5.73
CA ILE A 276 -0.73 10.05 4.65
C ILE A 276 -1.36 11.36 5.12
N PRO A 277 -2.57 11.41 5.71
CA PRO A 277 -3.11 12.66 6.24
C PRO A 277 -2.25 13.33 7.33
N GLN A 278 -1.54 12.54 8.16
CA GLN A 278 -0.60 13.10 9.13
C GLN A 278 0.60 13.76 8.42
N GLN A 279 1.19 13.08 7.45
CA GLN A 279 2.32 13.57 6.66
C GLN A 279 1.98 14.81 5.84
N ILE A 280 0.77 14.86 5.23
CA ILE A 280 0.27 16.04 4.51
C ILE A 280 0.18 17.24 5.45
N ARG A 281 -0.40 17.05 6.66
CA ARG A 281 -0.49 18.13 7.67
C ARG A 281 0.89 18.58 8.16
N ALA A 282 1.81 17.63 8.36
CA ALA A 282 3.20 17.94 8.74
C ALA A 282 3.95 18.73 7.65
N ALA A 283 3.57 18.57 6.38
CA ALA A 283 4.04 19.40 5.27
C ALA A 283 3.38 20.79 5.21
N GLY A 284 2.52 21.15 6.17
CA GLY A 284 1.78 22.41 6.18
C GLY A 284 0.64 22.48 5.15
N ARG A 285 0.20 21.34 4.63
CA ARG A 285 -0.84 21.27 3.58
C ARG A 285 -2.16 20.71 4.12
N LYS A 286 -3.24 20.93 3.38
CA LYS A 286 -4.54 20.32 3.67
C LYS A 286 -4.73 19.07 2.81
N PRO A 287 -5.23 17.94 3.38
CA PRO A 287 -5.53 16.75 2.57
C PRO A 287 -6.45 17.03 1.38
N GLY A 288 -7.46 17.90 1.53
CA GLY A 288 -8.37 18.27 0.44
C GLY A 288 -7.67 18.90 -0.76
N ASP A 289 -6.64 19.73 -0.54
CA ASP A 289 -5.88 20.35 -1.64
C ASP A 289 -5.11 19.28 -2.44
N VAL A 290 -4.47 18.34 -1.75
CA VAL A 290 -3.75 17.22 -2.39
C VAL A 290 -4.71 16.33 -3.18
N LEU A 291 -5.90 16.04 -2.64
CA LEU A 291 -6.93 15.27 -3.36
C LEU A 291 -7.40 16.00 -4.62
N SER A 292 -7.60 17.33 -4.56
CA SER A 292 -7.96 18.14 -5.73
C SER A 292 -6.89 18.09 -6.81
N GLU A 293 -5.61 18.22 -6.44
CA GLU A 293 -4.48 18.13 -7.37
C GLU A 293 -4.39 16.76 -8.07
N ILE A 294 -4.72 15.67 -7.37
CA ILE A 294 -4.78 14.33 -7.98
C ILE A 294 -5.95 14.24 -8.98
N ILE A 295 -7.12 14.76 -8.62
CA ILE A 295 -8.28 14.75 -9.52
C ILE A 295 -7.97 15.59 -10.76
N GLU A 296 -7.55 16.84 -10.57
CA GLU A 296 -7.27 17.79 -11.66
C GLU A 296 -6.13 17.32 -12.59
N GLY A 297 -5.19 16.54 -12.05
CA GLY A 297 -4.08 15.94 -12.82
C GLY A 297 -4.49 14.85 -13.83
N LYS A 298 -5.76 14.43 -13.85
CA LYS A 298 -6.33 13.47 -14.83
C LYS A 298 -7.07 14.16 -15.98
N PHE A 299 -7.32 15.44 -15.87
CA PHE A 299 -7.97 16.28 -16.87
C PHE A 299 -6.98 17.33 -17.43
#